data_aa9db91dccfef8f8f4f80103ecc5f38d
#
_entry.id   aa9db91dccfef8f8f4f80103ecc5f38d
#
_cell.length_a   1.000
_cell.length_b   1.000
_cell.length_c   1.000
_cell.angle_alpha   90.00
_cell.angle_beta   90.00
_cell.angle_gamma   90.00
#
_symmetry.space_group_name_H-M   'P 1'
#
loop_
_entity.id
_entity.type
_entity.pdbx_description
1 polymer ?
#
loop_
_entity_poly.entity_id
_entity_poly.type
_entity_poly.pdbx_seq_one_letter_code
_entity_poly.pdbx_strand_id
1 'polypeptide(L)'
;MATLELRNVNKSYGSGLADTLKNIELSIDSGEFLILVGPSGCGKSTLMNCIAGLEDISGGAILVDDADISGMSPKDRDIAMVFQSYALYPTMNVRDNIAFGLKMRKMAPAAIDEEVARVAKLLQIEHLLQRKPGQLSGGQQQRVAMGRALARRPKIYLFDEPLSNLDAKLRVEMRTEIKLMHQRLKTTTVYVTHDQIEAMTLGDKVAVMKDGIIQQFGTPQQIYNDPANLFVASFIGSPPMNFIPVRLQRRDGQCWAVLSSSLGVAGQARCELPLGELEAGMENREVILGIRPEQIQLATTDGADAPSICAEVEVTEPTGPDTLVFVNLNQTKVCCRLAPDMAPQVGSSLALRFEPSRVLLFDAQSGERLLAKKRQATDNKVAQLKRG
;
A
#
# COMPACT_ATOMS: atom_id res chain seq x y z
N MET A 1 5.67 8.07 23.12
CA MET A 1 5.54 7.58 21.74
C MET A 1 6.81 6.82 21.45
N ALA A 2 6.74 5.71 20.75
CA ALA A 2 7.87 4.81 20.62
C ALA A 2 8.26 4.61 19.14
N THR A 3 9.55 4.44 18.87
CA THR A 3 10.07 3.96 17.59
C THR A 3 9.94 2.44 17.51
N LEU A 4 9.85 1.89 16.30
CA LEU A 4 9.94 0.45 16.07
C LEU A 4 10.99 0.18 14.98
N GLU A 5 11.94 -0.68 15.29
CA GLU A 5 12.96 -1.11 14.34
C GLU A 5 13.06 -2.64 14.31
N LEU A 6 13.10 -3.19 13.11
CA LEU A 6 13.33 -4.61 12.85
C LEU A 6 14.69 -4.74 12.17
N ARG A 7 15.60 -5.51 12.77
CA ARG A 7 16.96 -5.74 12.27
C ARG A 7 17.13 -7.20 11.87
N ASN A 8 17.23 -7.48 10.59
CA ASN A 8 17.45 -8.84 10.03
C ASN A 8 16.53 -9.90 10.64
N VAL A 9 15.24 -9.58 10.83
CA VAL A 9 14.29 -10.49 11.47
C VAL A 9 14.00 -11.67 10.55
N ASN A 10 14.23 -12.88 11.09
CA ASN A 10 13.98 -14.15 10.41
C ASN A 10 13.01 -15.01 11.24
N LYS A 11 12.14 -15.78 10.57
CA LYS A 11 11.25 -16.75 11.21
C LYS A 11 11.17 -18.03 10.39
N SER A 12 11.48 -19.15 11.04
CA SER A 12 11.27 -20.50 10.54
C SER A 12 10.44 -21.30 11.54
N TYR A 13 9.58 -22.19 11.05
CA TYR A 13 8.73 -23.05 11.89
C TYR A 13 9.30 -24.47 12.07
N GLY A 14 10.51 -24.74 11.61
CA GLY A 14 11.18 -26.03 11.81
C GLY A 14 12.42 -26.22 10.96
N SER A 15 13.30 -27.13 11.36
CA SER A 15 14.49 -27.50 10.60
C SER A 15 14.07 -28.17 9.29
N GLY A 16 14.48 -27.58 8.15
CA GLY A 16 14.18 -28.08 6.81
C GLY A 16 12.94 -27.48 6.15
N LEU A 17 12.19 -26.63 6.84
CA LEU A 17 11.14 -25.81 6.23
C LEU A 17 11.72 -24.49 5.72
N ALA A 18 11.16 -23.97 4.64
CA ALA A 18 11.53 -22.64 4.13
C ALA A 18 11.17 -21.57 5.17
N ASP A 19 12.03 -20.57 5.31
CA ASP A 19 11.80 -19.43 6.20
C ASP A 19 10.55 -18.68 5.78
N THR A 20 9.67 -18.44 6.75
CA THR A 20 8.43 -17.66 6.56
C THR A 20 8.73 -16.16 6.51
N LEU A 21 9.74 -15.70 7.27
CA LEU A 21 10.28 -14.34 7.21
C LEU A 21 11.77 -14.42 6.94
N LYS A 22 12.26 -13.58 6.02
CA LYS A 22 13.64 -13.62 5.51
C LYS A 22 14.24 -12.23 5.55
N ASN A 23 15.17 -12.00 6.47
CA ASN A 23 15.92 -10.75 6.59
C ASN A 23 15.03 -9.51 6.55
N ILE A 24 13.99 -9.46 7.37
CA ILE A 24 13.11 -8.32 7.44
C ILE A 24 13.83 -7.16 8.13
N GLU A 25 13.98 -6.08 7.38
CA GLU A 25 14.53 -4.80 7.85
C GLU A 25 13.53 -3.69 7.60
N LEU A 26 13.16 -2.96 8.63
CA LEU A 26 12.39 -1.73 8.54
C LEU A 26 12.54 -0.89 9.82
N SER A 27 12.33 0.40 9.69
CA SER A 27 12.30 1.32 10.82
C SER A 27 11.17 2.33 10.61
N ILE A 28 10.39 2.59 11.66
CA ILE A 28 9.38 3.64 11.70
C ILE A 28 9.61 4.55 12.90
N ASP A 29 9.38 5.82 12.66
CA ASP A 29 9.53 6.84 13.67
C ASP A 29 8.34 6.83 14.65
N SER A 30 8.57 7.49 15.78
CA SER A 30 7.55 7.64 16.81
C SER A 30 6.31 8.35 16.28
N GLY A 31 5.16 7.69 16.40
CA GLY A 31 3.86 8.21 15.95
C GLY A 31 3.56 7.97 14.47
N GLU A 32 4.39 7.26 13.72
CA GLU A 32 4.09 6.86 12.36
C GLU A 32 3.12 5.67 12.29
N PHE A 33 2.38 5.62 11.19
CA PHE A 33 1.45 4.55 10.84
C PHE A 33 2.07 3.66 9.75
N LEU A 34 2.54 2.47 10.13
CA LEU A 34 3.07 1.47 9.22
C LEU A 34 1.97 0.54 8.72
N ILE A 35 1.87 0.39 7.41
CA ILE A 35 1.05 -0.64 6.78
C ILE A 35 1.92 -1.79 6.29
N LEU A 36 1.55 -3.02 6.66
CA LEU A 36 2.07 -4.25 6.07
C LEU A 36 1.04 -4.77 5.05
N VAL A 37 1.39 -4.78 3.78
CA VAL A 37 0.49 -5.18 2.69
C VAL A 37 1.16 -6.23 1.80
N GLY A 38 0.36 -7.13 1.21
CA GLY A 38 0.85 -8.20 0.33
C GLY A 38 -0.17 -9.33 0.19
N PRO A 39 0.08 -10.31 -0.69
CA PRO A 39 -0.79 -11.45 -0.91
C PRO A 39 -0.97 -12.29 0.36
N SER A 40 -2.02 -13.13 0.37
CA SER A 40 -2.21 -14.09 1.46
C SER A 40 -1.01 -15.04 1.57
N GLY A 41 -0.62 -15.33 2.81
CA GLY A 41 0.51 -16.24 3.08
C GLY A 41 1.91 -15.63 2.93
N CYS A 42 2.07 -14.33 2.61
CA CYS A 42 3.40 -13.71 2.45
C CYS A 42 4.12 -13.37 3.78
N GLY A 43 3.56 -13.72 4.95
CA GLY A 43 4.21 -13.55 6.24
C GLY A 43 3.76 -12.34 7.09
N LYS A 44 2.77 -11.53 6.67
CA LYS A 44 2.31 -10.32 7.40
C LYS A 44 1.89 -10.60 8.84
N SER A 45 0.94 -11.52 9.04
CA SER A 45 0.45 -11.88 10.38
C SER A 45 1.54 -12.55 11.22
N THR A 46 2.43 -13.34 10.59
CA THR A 46 3.60 -13.90 11.28
C THR A 46 4.51 -12.79 11.80
N LEU A 47 4.84 -11.80 10.95
CA LEU A 47 5.66 -10.65 11.36
C LEU A 47 5.02 -9.88 12.50
N MET A 48 3.72 -9.63 12.40
CA MET A 48 2.98 -8.95 13.47
C MET A 48 2.95 -9.75 14.77
N ASN A 49 2.76 -11.08 14.70
CA ASN A 49 2.82 -11.95 15.88
C ASN A 49 4.23 -11.95 16.51
N CYS A 50 5.30 -11.90 15.71
CA CYS A 50 6.66 -11.74 16.22
C CYS A 50 6.83 -10.39 16.95
N ILE A 51 6.30 -9.29 16.41
CA ILE A 51 6.33 -7.97 17.06
C ILE A 51 5.54 -8.01 18.39
N ALA A 52 4.37 -8.66 18.39
CA ALA A 52 3.55 -8.83 19.60
C ALA A 52 4.18 -9.75 20.65
N GLY A 53 5.16 -10.58 20.27
CA GLY A 53 5.76 -11.62 21.13
C GLY A 53 4.89 -12.86 21.27
N LEU A 54 3.91 -13.04 20.39
CA LEU A 54 3.09 -14.26 20.32
C LEU A 54 3.81 -15.39 19.57
N GLU A 55 4.82 -15.04 18.79
CA GLU A 55 5.71 -15.92 18.06
C GLU A 55 7.16 -15.47 18.30
N ASP A 56 8.05 -16.41 18.57
CA ASP A 56 9.48 -16.12 18.68
C ASP A 56 10.10 -15.96 17.30
N ILE A 57 11.05 -15.02 17.16
CA ILE A 57 11.88 -14.90 15.97
C ILE A 57 12.96 -16.00 15.97
N SER A 58 13.39 -16.44 14.78
CA SER A 58 14.49 -17.41 14.64
C SER A 58 15.85 -16.73 14.56
N GLY A 59 15.90 -15.43 14.28
CA GLY A 59 17.11 -14.62 14.21
C GLY A 59 16.81 -13.16 14.02
N GLY A 60 17.79 -12.30 14.23
CA GLY A 60 17.64 -10.85 14.19
C GLY A 60 17.20 -10.24 15.52
N ALA A 61 16.70 -9.02 15.48
CA ALA A 61 16.23 -8.30 16.68
C ALA A 61 15.02 -7.41 16.36
N ILE A 62 14.14 -7.24 17.36
CA ILE A 62 13.01 -6.31 17.35
C ILE A 62 13.26 -5.28 18.44
N LEU A 63 13.38 -4.00 18.05
CA LEU A 63 13.68 -2.93 19.00
C LEU A 63 12.50 -1.97 19.10
N VAL A 64 12.24 -1.53 20.32
CA VAL A 64 11.27 -0.46 20.65
C VAL A 64 12.00 0.56 21.52
N ASP A 65 12.08 1.82 21.05
CA ASP A 65 12.88 2.88 21.69
C ASP A 65 14.34 2.41 21.95
N ASP A 66 14.98 1.81 20.94
CA ASP A 66 16.32 1.22 20.98
C ASP A 66 16.49 0.04 21.96
N ALA A 67 15.47 -0.36 22.69
CA ALA A 67 15.52 -1.52 23.57
C ALA A 67 15.11 -2.80 22.82
N ASP A 68 15.94 -3.83 22.88
CA ASP A 68 15.61 -5.14 22.30
C ASP A 68 14.51 -5.83 23.13
N ILE A 69 13.39 -6.07 22.46
CA ILE A 69 12.21 -6.74 23.03
C ILE A 69 12.03 -8.17 22.52
N SER A 70 12.95 -8.69 21.72
CA SER A 70 12.82 -10.00 21.04
C SER A 70 12.51 -11.14 22.02
N GLY A 71 13.21 -11.18 23.16
CA GLY A 71 13.01 -12.19 24.21
C GLY A 71 11.95 -11.84 25.28
N MET A 72 11.29 -10.68 25.16
CA MET A 72 10.29 -10.27 26.15
C MET A 72 8.95 -10.96 25.94
N SER A 73 8.28 -11.32 27.04
CA SER A 73 6.93 -11.89 26.94
C SER A 73 5.91 -10.85 26.44
N PRO A 74 4.81 -11.27 25.77
CA PRO A 74 3.79 -10.33 25.22
C PRO A 74 3.25 -9.31 26.22
N LYS A 75 3.09 -9.70 27.48
CA LYS A 75 2.56 -8.84 28.56
C LYS A 75 3.51 -7.68 28.92
N ASP A 76 4.83 -7.87 28.70
CA ASP A 76 5.87 -6.95 29.14
C ASP A 76 6.31 -6.00 28.00
N ARG A 77 5.90 -6.26 26.74
CA ARG A 77 6.25 -5.43 25.57
C ARG A 77 5.53 -4.08 25.50
N ASP A 78 4.52 -3.85 26.34
CA ASP A 78 3.65 -2.66 26.32
C ASP A 78 3.01 -2.38 24.93
N ILE A 79 2.60 -3.45 24.26
CA ILE A 79 1.94 -3.47 22.95
C ILE A 79 0.48 -3.86 23.14
N ALA A 80 -0.44 -3.27 22.38
CA ALA A 80 -1.83 -3.72 22.30
C ALA A 80 -2.18 -4.17 20.89
N MET A 81 -2.83 -5.32 20.78
CA MET A 81 -3.23 -5.93 19.53
C MET A 81 -4.74 -6.02 19.37
N VAL A 82 -5.24 -5.65 18.20
CA VAL A 82 -6.60 -5.84 17.73
C VAL A 82 -6.57 -6.94 16.67
N PHE A 83 -7.23 -8.06 16.98
CA PHE A 83 -7.28 -9.24 16.11
C PHE A 83 -8.38 -9.11 15.05
N GLN A 84 -8.23 -9.81 13.95
CA GLN A 84 -9.20 -9.90 12.86
C GLN A 84 -10.59 -10.37 13.34
N SER A 85 -10.64 -11.28 14.32
CA SER A 85 -11.89 -11.79 14.94
C SER A 85 -12.42 -10.89 16.06
N TYR A 86 -11.82 -9.71 16.27
CA TYR A 86 -12.07 -8.80 17.40
C TYR A 86 -11.73 -9.39 18.77
N ALA A 87 -11.79 -10.69 18.96
CA ALA A 87 -11.45 -11.45 20.16
C ALA A 87 -12.09 -10.87 21.44
N LEU A 88 -13.35 -10.42 21.36
CA LEU A 88 -14.09 -9.90 22.50
C LEU A 88 -14.48 -11.04 23.47
N TYR A 89 -14.48 -10.75 24.76
CA TYR A 89 -14.97 -11.67 25.79
C TYR A 89 -16.49 -11.75 25.72
N PRO A 90 -17.10 -12.86 25.27
CA PRO A 90 -18.52 -12.92 24.93
C PRO A 90 -19.43 -12.84 26.15
N THR A 91 -18.94 -13.23 27.33
CA THR A 91 -19.67 -13.20 28.60
C THR A 91 -19.69 -11.82 29.25
N MET A 92 -18.75 -10.94 28.89
CA MET A 92 -18.59 -9.59 29.42
C MET A 92 -19.38 -8.58 28.59
N ASN A 93 -19.93 -7.53 29.22
CA ASN A 93 -20.47 -6.39 28.50
C ASN A 93 -19.33 -5.51 27.89
N VAL A 94 -19.69 -4.48 27.13
CA VAL A 94 -18.75 -3.55 26.50
C VAL A 94 -17.83 -2.88 27.51
N ARG A 95 -18.42 -2.35 28.62
CA ARG A 95 -17.66 -1.71 29.69
C ARG A 95 -16.60 -2.65 30.27
N ASP A 96 -16.99 -3.90 30.58
CA ASP A 96 -16.07 -4.88 31.15
C ASP A 96 -15.01 -5.37 30.17
N ASN A 97 -15.34 -5.49 28.89
CA ASN A 97 -14.37 -5.76 27.83
C ASN A 97 -13.28 -4.68 27.80
N ILE A 98 -13.65 -3.39 27.81
CA ILE A 98 -12.71 -2.27 27.81
C ILE A 98 -11.90 -2.23 29.12
N ALA A 99 -12.56 -2.43 30.26
CA ALA A 99 -11.95 -2.37 31.58
C ALA A 99 -11.01 -3.54 31.89
N PHE A 100 -11.12 -4.68 31.19
CA PHE A 100 -10.44 -5.92 31.54
C PHE A 100 -8.92 -5.75 31.71
N GLY A 101 -8.24 -5.16 30.72
CA GLY A 101 -6.80 -4.94 30.79
C GLY A 101 -6.37 -4.00 31.91
N LEU A 102 -7.20 -3.03 32.27
CA LEU A 102 -6.96 -2.10 33.37
C LEU A 102 -7.11 -2.78 34.74
N LYS A 103 -8.13 -3.66 34.87
CA LYS A 103 -8.31 -4.50 36.06
C LYS A 103 -7.11 -5.43 36.28
N MET A 104 -6.58 -6.04 35.22
CA MET A 104 -5.37 -6.89 35.30
C MET A 104 -4.12 -6.12 35.72
N ARG A 105 -4.02 -4.83 35.37
CA ARG A 105 -2.97 -3.92 35.85
C ARG A 105 -3.22 -3.39 37.26
N LYS A 106 -4.26 -3.85 37.94
CA LYS A 106 -4.66 -3.45 39.31
C LYS A 106 -4.86 -1.93 39.47
N MET A 107 -5.40 -1.27 38.44
CA MET A 107 -5.74 0.15 38.52
C MET A 107 -6.90 0.38 39.49
N ALA A 108 -6.95 1.55 40.15
CA ALA A 108 -8.03 1.93 41.03
C ALA A 108 -9.39 1.99 40.29
N PRO A 109 -10.50 1.54 40.90
CA PRO A 109 -11.81 1.51 40.24
C PRO A 109 -12.23 2.85 39.62
N ALA A 110 -12.03 3.96 40.32
CA ALA A 110 -12.36 5.29 39.82
C ALA A 110 -11.56 5.65 38.55
N ALA A 111 -10.26 5.31 38.47
CA ALA A 111 -9.43 5.53 37.28
C ALA A 111 -9.85 4.63 36.12
N ILE A 112 -10.34 3.41 36.40
CA ILE A 112 -10.90 2.53 35.37
C ILE A 112 -12.17 3.15 34.76
N ASP A 113 -13.08 3.67 35.64
CA ASP A 113 -14.32 4.28 35.19
C ASP A 113 -14.08 5.52 34.34
N GLU A 114 -13.13 6.38 34.74
CA GLU A 114 -12.72 7.55 33.97
C GLU A 114 -12.15 7.16 32.60
N GLU A 115 -11.25 6.16 32.55
CA GLU A 115 -10.63 5.73 31.30
C GLU A 115 -11.63 5.05 30.36
N VAL A 116 -12.54 4.22 30.88
CA VAL A 116 -13.63 3.62 30.10
C VAL A 116 -14.53 4.70 29.52
N ALA A 117 -14.93 5.71 30.31
CA ALA A 117 -15.76 6.82 29.85
C ALA A 117 -15.05 7.62 28.75
N ARG A 118 -13.77 7.91 28.93
CA ARG A 118 -12.93 8.61 27.94
C ARG A 118 -12.89 7.86 26.61
N VAL A 119 -12.61 6.56 26.65
CA VAL A 119 -12.51 5.71 25.46
C VAL A 119 -13.87 5.52 24.79
N ALA A 120 -14.93 5.30 25.58
CA ALA A 120 -16.29 5.15 25.07
C ALA A 120 -16.73 6.41 24.29
N LYS A 121 -16.45 7.60 24.85
CA LYS A 121 -16.73 8.88 24.20
C LYS A 121 -15.91 9.07 22.92
N LEU A 122 -14.61 8.73 22.94
CA LEU A 122 -13.74 8.81 21.76
C LEU A 122 -14.27 7.98 20.60
N LEU A 123 -14.81 6.78 20.89
CA LEU A 123 -15.30 5.82 19.91
C LEU A 123 -16.82 5.89 19.66
N GLN A 124 -17.52 6.83 20.32
CA GLN A 124 -18.98 7.04 20.23
C GLN A 124 -19.79 5.78 20.58
N ILE A 125 -19.38 5.04 21.61
CA ILE A 125 -20.01 3.79 22.06
C ILE A 125 -20.57 3.86 23.49
N GLU A 126 -20.77 5.05 24.08
CA GLU A 126 -21.28 5.25 25.44
C GLU A 126 -22.60 4.53 25.63
N HIS A 127 -23.50 4.59 24.65
CA HIS A 127 -24.82 3.99 24.68
C HIS A 127 -24.79 2.46 24.56
N LEU A 128 -23.62 1.86 24.31
CA LEU A 128 -23.45 0.41 24.18
C LEU A 128 -22.81 -0.24 25.41
N LEU A 129 -22.37 0.52 26.41
CA LEU A 129 -21.53 0.05 27.52
C LEU A 129 -22.11 -1.16 28.27
N GLN A 130 -23.43 -1.28 28.34
CA GLN A 130 -24.09 -2.37 29.02
C GLN A 130 -24.43 -3.58 28.11
N ARG A 131 -24.24 -3.46 26.80
CA ARG A 131 -24.53 -4.55 25.87
C ARG A 131 -23.41 -5.60 25.87
N LYS A 132 -23.76 -6.83 25.52
CA LYS A 132 -22.82 -7.92 25.27
C LYS A 132 -22.43 -7.98 23.80
N PRO A 133 -21.27 -8.55 23.44
CA PRO A 133 -20.79 -8.63 22.05
C PRO A 133 -21.82 -9.18 21.04
N GLY A 134 -22.56 -10.21 21.40
CA GLY A 134 -23.61 -10.80 20.54
C GLY A 134 -24.80 -9.88 20.23
N GLN A 135 -24.90 -8.73 20.89
CA GLN A 135 -25.94 -7.71 20.67
C GLN A 135 -25.44 -6.52 19.83
N LEU A 136 -24.22 -6.63 19.28
CA LEU A 136 -23.54 -5.56 18.56
C LEU A 136 -23.40 -5.92 17.09
N SER A 137 -23.48 -4.91 16.22
CA SER A 137 -23.06 -5.06 14.82
C SER A 137 -21.53 -5.25 14.70
N GLY A 138 -21.03 -5.74 13.56
CA GLY A 138 -19.60 -5.94 13.33
C GLY A 138 -18.78 -4.68 13.58
N GLY A 139 -19.21 -3.52 13.08
CA GLY A 139 -18.51 -2.25 13.32
C GLY A 139 -18.55 -1.80 14.79
N GLN A 140 -19.65 -2.11 15.52
CA GLN A 140 -19.70 -1.85 16.95
C GLN A 140 -18.75 -2.77 17.73
N GLN A 141 -18.68 -4.05 17.38
CA GLN A 141 -17.71 -5.00 17.96
C GLN A 141 -16.27 -4.54 17.72
N GLN A 142 -15.98 -4.07 16.51
CA GLN A 142 -14.67 -3.51 16.17
C GLN A 142 -14.32 -2.29 17.03
N ARG A 143 -15.24 -1.32 17.16
CA ARG A 143 -15.04 -0.15 18.05
C ARG A 143 -14.77 -0.59 19.48
N VAL A 144 -15.45 -1.62 19.98
CA VAL A 144 -15.19 -2.17 21.32
C VAL A 144 -13.79 -2.81 21.41
N ALA A 145 -13.35 -3.57 20.38
CA ALA A 145 -12.02 -4.15 20.35
C ALA A 145 -10.93 -3.06 20.32
N MET A 146 -11.13 -2.01 19.53
CA MET A 146 -10.28 -0.82 19.55
C MET A 146 -10.28 -0.15 20.93
N GLY A 147 -11.46 -0.01 21.56
CA GLY A 147 -11.59 0.55 22.89
C GLY A 147 -10.78 -0.21 23.94
N ARG A 148 -10.78 -1.53 23.87
CA ARG A 148 -9.97 -2.40 24.74
C ARG A 148 -8.48 -2.16 24.57
N ALA A 149 -8.03 -1.95 23.32
CA ALA A 149 -6.64 -1.62 23.04
C ALA A 149 -6.27 -0.20 23.53
N LEU A 150 -7.12 0.79 23.22
CA LEU A 150 -6.90 2.20 23.54
C LEU A 150 -6.85 2.49 25.04
N ALA A 151 -7.68 1.80 25.83
CA ALA A 151 -7.73 1.95 27.28
C ALA A 151 -6.38 1.62 27.94
N ARG A 152 -5.59 0.74 27.35
CA ARG A 152 -4.27 0.36 27.88
C ARG A 152 -3.19 1.42 27.69
N ARG A 153 -3.39 2.39 26.77
CA ARG A 153 -2.41 3.42 26.37
C ARG A 153 -1.02 2.80 26.08
N PRO A 154 -0.93 1.83 25.16
CA PRO A 154 0.32 1.14 24.87
C PRO A 154 1.29 2.06 24.13
N LYS A 155 2.56 1.63 24.04
CA LYS A 155 3.58 2.27 23.21
C LYS A 155 3.31 2.08 21.72
N ILE A 156 2.81 0.89 21.31
CA ILE A 156 2.55 0.51 19.92
C ILE A 156 1.19 -0.17 19.82
N TYR A 157 0.42 0.19 18.80
CA TYR A 157 -0.79 -0.53 18.40
C TYR A 157 -0.50 -1.46 17.24
N LEU A 158 -1.06 -2.68 17.30
CA LEU A 158 -1.04 -3.67 16.22
C LEU A 158 -2.48 -3.96 15.78
N PHE A 159 -2.77 -3.86 14.50
CA PHE A 159 -4.08 -4.17 13.92
C PHE A 159 -3.94 -5.27 12.86
N ASP A 160 -4.54 -6.44 13.10
CA ASP A 160 -4.52 -7.57 12.17
C ASP A 160 -5.82 -7.60 11.36
N GLU A 161 -5.77 -7.09 10.14
CA GLU A 161 -6.90 -7.03 9.19
C GLU A 161 -8.23 -6.61 9.84
N PRO A 162 -8.27 -5.50 10.61
CA PRO A 162 -9.42 -5.19 11.46
C PRO A 162 -10.68 -4.87 10.67
N LEU A 163 -10.59 -4.53 9.38
CA LEU A 163 -11.73 -4.14 8.54
C LEU A 163 -12.21 -5.25 7.59
N SER A 164 -11.53 -6.41 7.56
CA SER A 164 -11.80 -7.47 6.59
C SER A 164 -13.23 -8.05 6.67
N ASN A 165 -13.82 -8.09 7.85
CA ASN A 165 -15.14 -8.68 8.12
C ASN A 165 -16.30 -7.67 8.01
N LEU A 166 -16.04 -6.46 7.49
CA LEU A 166 -17.04 -5.40 7.36
C LEU A 166 -17.53 -5.27 5.92
N ASP A 167 -18.81 -4.90 5.75
CA ASP A 167 -19.34 -4.49 4.45
C ASP A 167 -18.64 -3.23 3.91
N ALA A 168 -18.78 -2.96 2.61
CA ALA A 168 -18.05 -1.90 1.91
C ALA A 168 -18.32 -0.50 2.51
N LYS A 169 -19.58 -0.18 2.86
CA LYS A 169 -19.95 1.12 3.44
C LYS A 169 -19.33 1.32 4.80
N LEU A 170 -19.48 0.33 5.67
CA LEU A 170 -18.96 0.38 7.04
C LEU A 170 -17.42 0.39 7.05
N ARG A 171 -16.78 -0.30 6.09
CA ARG A 171 -15.31 -0.27 5.91
C ARG A 171 -14.80 1.14 5.61
N VAL A 172 -15.49 1.90 4.75
CA VAL A 172 -15.12 3.30 4.45
C VAL A 172 -15.26 4.18 5.70
N GLU A 173 -16.38 4.05 6.45
CA GLU A 173 -16.61 4.79 7.68
C GLU A 173 -15.51 4.48 8.73
N MET A 174 -15.25 3.20 8.98
CA MET A 174 -14.27 2.76 9.97
C MET A 174 -12.84 3.13 9.60
N ARG A 175 -12.48 3.11 8.31
CA ARG A 175 -11.18 3.58 7.84
C ARG A 175 -10.97 5.07 8.18
N THR A 176 -11.99 5.90 7.93
CA THR A 176 -11.96 7.32 8.29
C THR A 176 -11.79 7.51 9.81
N GLU A 177 -12.52 6.74 10.63
CA GLU A 177 -12.40 6.79 12.08
C GLU A 177 -11.00 6.40 12.58
N ILE A 178 -10.40 5.35 12.01
CA ILE A 178 -9.02 4.93 12.34
C ILE A 178 -8.04 6.06 12.00
N LYS A 179 -8.18 6.70 10.83
CA LYS A 179 -7.32 7.82 10.42
C LYS A 179 -7.43 8.99 11.39
N LEU A 180 -8.66 9.41 11.73
CA LEU A 180 -8.90 10.48 12.68
C LEU A 180 -8.38 10.16 14.08
N MET A 181 -8.57 8.91 14.52
CA MET A 181 -8.05 8.43 15.81
C MET A 181 -6.52 8.53 15.84
N HIS A 182 -5.84 8.03 14.80
CA HIS A 182 -4.40 8.08 14.72
C HIS A 182 -3.88 9.53 14.72
N GLN A 183 -4.50 10.44 13.95
CA GLN A 183 -4.14 11.86 13.94
C GLN A 183 -4.24 12.52 15.32
N ARG A 184 -5.21 12.11 16.15
CA ARG A 184 -5.40 12.63 17.51
C ARG A 184 -4.41 12.05 18.52
N LEU A 185 -4.12 10.75 18.40
CA LEU A 185 -3.30 10.03 19.37
C LEU A 185 -1.82 10.05 19.02
N LYS A 186 -1.50 10.11 17.73
CA LYS A 186 -0.13 10.04 17.18
C LYS A 186 0.71 8.91 17.75
N THR A 187 0.08 7.76 18.05
CA THR A 187 0.76 6.60 18.60
C THR A 187 1.27 5.73 17.47
N THR A 188 2.48 5.21 17.58
CA THR A 188 3.07 4.29 16.62
C THR A 188 2.16 3.09 16.38
N THR A 189 1.85 2.83 15.13
CA THR A 189 0.84 1.85 14.73
C THR A 189 1.38 0.94 13.63
N VAL A 190 1.22 -0.36 13.77
CA VAL A 190 1.43 -1.35 12.72
C VAL A 190 0.08 -1.95 12.34
N TYR A 191 -0.23 -1.92 11.07
CA TYR A 191 -1.53 -2.33 10.54
C TYR A 191 -1.34 -3.30 9.38
N VAL A 192 -1.91 -4.47 9.47
CA VAL A 192 -1.91 -5.49 8.41
C VAL A 192 -3.19 -5.37 7.60
N THR A 193 -3.06 -5.40 6.30
CA THR A 193 -4.19 -5.45 5.38
C THR A 193 -3.81 -6.14 4.07
N HIS A 194 -4.82 -6.60 3.35
CA HIS A 194 -4.72 -6.98 1.93
C HIS A 194 -5.39 -5.94 1.02
N ASP A 195 -6.02 -4.91 1.59
CA ASP A 195 -6.72 -3.84 0.86
C ASP A 195 -5.74 -2.70 0.53
N GLN A 196 -5.54 -2.47 -0.78
CA GLN A 196 -4.65 -1.43 -1.29
C GLN A 196 -5.15 -0.02 -0.95
N ILE A 197 -6.47 0.18 -0.88
CA ILE A 197 -7.06 1.50 -0.55
C ILE A 197 -6.72 1.84 0.91
N GLU A 198 -6.78 0.86 1.82
CA GLU A 198 -6.35 1.06 3.20
C GLU A 198 -4.87 1.44 3.27
N ALA A 199 -4.01 0.72 2.52
CA ALA A 199 -2.58 1.00 2.47
C ALA A 199 -2.27 2.42 2.00
N MET A 200 -2.95 2.86 0.94
CA MET A 200 -2.72 4.18 0.35
C MET A 200 -3.30 5.35 1.17
N THR A 201 -4.35 5.09 1.98
CA THR A 201 -5.06 6.16 2.69
C THR A 201 -4.68 6.30 4.15
N LEU A 202 -4.36 5.21 4.84
CA LEU A 202 -4.05 5.21 6.28
C LEU A 202 -2.56 5.44 6.55
N GLY A 203 -1.67 4.80 5.78
CA GLY A 203 -0.25 4.70 6.09
C GLY A 203 0.54 5.98 5.92
N ASP A 204 1.48 6.22 6.81
CA ASP A 204 2.61 7.13 6.61
C ASP A 204 3.73 6.38 5.88
N LYS A 205 3.89 5.10 6.21
CA LYS A 205 4.80 4.14 5.56
C LYS A 205 4.05 2.87 5.17
N VAL A 206 4.46 2.28 4.07
CA VAL A 206 3.94 1.01 3.55
C VAL A 206 5.12 0.07 3.31
N ALA A 207 5.02 -1.16 3.82
CA ALA A 207 5.90 -2.27 3.49
C ALA A 207 5.12 -3.27 2.62
N VAL A 208 5.50 -3.39 1.36
CA VAL A 208 4.93 -4.37 0.43
C VAL A 208 5.69 -5.67 0.58
N MET A 209 5.01 -6.73 1.01
CA MET A 209 5.61 -8.03 1.29
C MET A 209 5.23 -9.08 0.24
N LYS A 210 6.18 -9.94 -0.10
CA LYS A 210 5.99 -11.14 -0.92
C LYS A 210 6.97 -12.23 -0.50
N ASP A 211 6.50 -13.45 -0.35
CA ASP A 211 7.32 -14.66 -0.08
C ASP A 211 8.27 -14.51 1.14
N GLY A 212 7.80 -13.81 2.17
CA GLY A 212 8.56 -13.57 3.40
C GLY A 212 9.59 -12.45 3.32
N ILE A 213 9.58 -11.64 2.25
CA ILE A 213 10.55 -10.56 2.00
C ILE A 213 9.80 -9.24 1.82
N ILE A 214 10.37 -8.14 2.29
CA ILE A 214 9.91 -6.79 1.95
C ILE A 214 10.41 -6.46 0.54
N GLN A 215 9.50 -6.33 -0.41
CA GLN A 215 9.80 -5.96 -1.80
C GLN A 215 10.09 -4.47 -1.94
N GLN A 216 9.37 -3.66 -1.18
CA GLN A 216 9.58 -2.22 -1.12
C GLN A 216 9.04 -1.66 0.20
N PHE A 217 9.74 -0.67 0.75
CA PHE A 217 9.34 0.11 1.91
C PHE A 217 9.46 1.60 1.61
N GLY A 218 8.41 2.37 1.90
CA GLY A 218 8.39 3.81 1.63
C GLY A 218 7.05 4.45 1.91
N THR A 219 6.90 5.72 1.54
CA THR A 219 5.58 6.38 1.62
C THR A 219 4.62 5.78 0.58
N PRO A 220 3.29 5.84 0.80
CA PRO A 220 2.31 5.37 -0.18
C PRO A 220 2.57 5.94 -1.58
N GLN A 221 2.89 7.24 -1.65
CA GLN A 221 3.13 7.91 -2.92
C GLN A 221 4.40 7.43 -3.63
N GLN A 222 5.47 7.11 -2.88
CA GLN A 222 6.68 6.49 -3.44
C GLN A 222 6.38 5.10 -4.02
N ILE A 223 5.68 4.26 -3.26
CA ILE A 223 5.29 2.91 -3.68
C ILE A 223 4.44 2.94 -4.97
N TYR A 224 3.52 3.91 -5.07
CA TYR A 224 2.63 4.05 -6.22
C TYR A 224 3.33 4.59 -7.46
N ASN A 225 4.13 5.68 -7.30
CA ASN A 225 4.73 6.41 -8.41
C ASN A 225 6.05 5.81 -8.88
N ASP A 226 6.82 5.19 -7.98
CA ASP A 226 8.16 4.65 -8.23
C ASP A 226 8.32 3.24 -7.67
N PRO A 227 7.53 2.26 -8.17
CA PRO A 227 7.61 0.88 -7.72
C PRO A 227 8.98 0.28 -8.05
N ALA A 228 9.55 -0.48 -7.10
CA ALA A 228 10.87 -1.06 -7.20
C ALA A 228 10.95 -2.19 -8.25
N ASN A 229 9.84 -2.89 -8.49
CA ASN A 229 9.78 -4.01 -9.43
C ASN A 229 8.38 -4.23 -9.99
N LEU A 230 8.25 -5.15 -10.94
CA LEU A 230 6.98 -5.53 -11.58
C LEU A 230 5.93 -6.01 -10.57
N PHE A 231 6.36 -6.71 -9.51
CA PHE A 231 5.44 -7.19 -8.50
C PHE A 231 4.77 -6.03 -7.77
N VAL A 232 5.55 -5.08 -7.25
CA VAL A 232 5.01 -3.90 -6.54
C VAL A 232 4.12 -3.08 -7.48
N ALA A 233 4.56 -2.87 -8.72
CA ALA A 233 3.83 -2.11 -9.74
C ALA A 233 2.48 -2.76 -10.09
N SER A 234 2.41 -4.11 -10.16
CA SER A 234 1.18 -4.85 -10.42
C SER A 234 0.29 -4.98 -9.21
N PHE A 235 0.89 -5.09 -8.02
CA PHE A 235 0.15 -5.30 -6.78
C PHE A 235 -0.51 -4.02 -6.29
N ILE A 236 0.10 -2.84 -6.50
CA ILE A 236 -0.41 -1.54 -6.04
C ILE A 236 -1.07 -0.79 -7.19
N GLY A 237 -2.36 -0.51 -7.04
CA GLY A 237 -3.22 0.20 -7.99
C GLY A 237 -4.40 -0.64 -8.45
N SER A 238 -5.56 0.00 -8.63
CA SER A 238 -6.80 -0.62 -9.14
C SER A 238 -7.44 0.30 -10.17
N PRO A 239 -7.39 -0.08 -11.45
CA PRO A 239 -6.73 -1.25 -12.04
C PRO A 239 -5.19 -1.25 -11.86
N PRO A 240 -4.53 -2.42 -12.04
CA PRO A 240 -3.07 -2.50 -11.96
C PRO A 240 -2.39 -1.71 -13.09
N MET A 241 -1.08 -1.49 -12.96
CA MET A 241 -0.25 -0.90 -14.01
C MET A 241 -0.28 -1.77 -15.27
N ASN A 242 -0.34 -1.14 -16.43
CA ASN A 242 -0.15 -1.83 -17.72
C ASN A 242 1.32 -2.18 -17.92
N PHE A 243 1.58 -3.37 -18.43
CA PHE A 243 2.92 -3.86 -18.75
C PHE A 243 2.99 -4.23 -20.22
N ILE A 244 3.72 -3.44 -21.01
CA ILE A 244 3.80 -3.59 -22.46
C ILE A 244 5.24 -3.99 -22.80
N PRO A 245 5.49 -5.19 -23.34
CA PRO A 245 6.79 -5.57 -23.84
C PRO A 245 7.19 -4.66 -25.01
N VAL A 246 8.37 -4.05 -24.92
CA VAL A 246 8.91 -3.16 -25.96
C VAL A 246 10.37 -3.46 -26.22
N ARG A 247 10.83 -3.18 -27.46
CA ARG A 247 12.25 -3.19 -27.79
C ARG A 247 12.76 -1.78 -27.82
N LEU A 248 13.84 -1.52 -27.09
CA LEU A 248 14.51 -0.22 -27.07
C LEU A 248 15.30 0.00 -28.36
N GLN A 249 15.20 1.20 -28.92
CA GLN A 249 16.02 1.66 -30.05
C GLN A 249 16.79 2.90 -29.63
N ARG A 250 18.06 3.01 -30.03
CA ARG A 250 18.87 4.21 -29.78
C ARG A 250 19.03 4.99 -31.06
N ARG A 251 18.73 6.29 -31.01
CA ARG A 251 18.93 7.24 -32.11
C ARG A 251 19.42 8.55 -31.52
N ASP A 252 20.48 9.12 -32.07
CA ASP A 252 21.04 10.42 -31.67
C ASP A 252 21.30 10.55 -30.16
N GLY A 253 21.78 9.46 -29.52
CA GLY A 253 22.08 9.43 -28.09
C GLY A 253 20.85 9.21 -27.17
N GLN A 254 19.61 9.23 -27.70
CA GLN A 254 18.40 9.00 -26.97
C GLN A 254 17.84 7.59 -27.18
N CYS A 255 17.19 7.05 -26.15
CA CYS A 255 16.48 5.78 -26.24
C CYS A 255 15.00 6.00 -26.54
N TRP A 256 14.46 5.13 -27.38
CA TRP A 256 13.08 5.16 -27.83
C TRP A 256 12.43 3.80 -27.60
N ALA A 257 11.17 3.79 -27.13
CA ALA A 257 10.35 2.59 -27.13
C ALA A 257 9.37 2.63 -28.30
N VAL A 258 9.19 1.50 -28.96
CA VAL A 258 8.26 1.36 -30.09
C VAL A 258 6.99 0.67 -29.62
N LEU A 259 5.88 1.36 -29.72
CA LEU A 259 4.54 0.82 -29.56
C LEU A 259 3.91 0.58 -30.94
N SER A 260 3.18 -0.51 -31.08
CA SER A 260 2.44 -0.86 -32.29
C SER A 260 1.03 -1.31 -31.97
N SER A 261 0.06 -0.99 -32.81
CA SER A 261 -1.31 -1.50 -32.72
C SER A 261 -1.63 -2.40 -33.91
N SER A 262 -2.63 -3.25 -33.75
CA SER A 262 -3.14 -4.13 -34.81
C SER A 262 -3.96 -3.40 -35.87
N LEU A 263 -4.37 -2.16 -35.63
CA LEU A 263 -5.09 -1.35 -36.59
C LEU A 263 -4.17 -0.88 -37.72
N GLY A 264 -4.35 -1.49 -38.88
CA GLY A 264 -3.66 -1.13 -40.13
C GLY A 264 -4.07 0.19 -40.76
N VAL A 265 -4.49 1.19 -39.98
CA VAL A 265 -4.75 2.54 -40.52
C VAL A 265 -3.41 3.22 -40.77
N ALA A 266 -3.09 3.45 -42.03
CA ALA A 266 -1.85 4.03 -42.50
C ALA A 266 -1.44 5.26 -41.68
N GLY A 267 -0.28 5.20 -41.02
CA GLY A 267 0.39 6.32 -40.38
C GLY A 267 0.28 6.43 -38.86
N GLN A 268 -0.69 5.78 -38.21
CA GLN A 268 -0.89 5.88 -36.76
C GLN A 268 -0.87 4.54 -35.99
N ALA A 269 -0.49 3.46 -36.69
CA ALA A 269 -0.36 2.12 -36.08
C ALA A 269 0.94 1.93 -35.29
N ARG A 270 1.84 2.92 -35.31
CA ARG A 270 3.13 2.88 -34.63
C ARG A 270 3.41 4.22 -33.96
N CYS A 271 3.86 4.16 -32.72
CA CYS A 271 4.28 5.30 -31.93
C CYS A 271 5.67 5.08 -31.38
N GLU A 272 6.52 6.07 -31.50
CA GLU A 272 7.87 6.08 -30.93
C GLU A 272 7.89 7.01 -29.72
N LEU A 273 8.14 6.42 -28.53
CA LEU A 273 8.15 7.13 -27.26
C LEU A 273 9.59 7.46 -26.86
N PRO A 274 9.96 8.75 -26.73
CA PRO A 274 11.28 9.13 -26.26
C PRO A 274 11.40 8.86 -24.75
N LEU A 275 12.38 8.04 -24.35
CA LEU A 275 12.62 7.64 -22.97
C LEU A 275 13.79 8.38 -22.29
N GLY A 276 14.45 9.30 -23.05
CA GLY A 276 15.63 9.99 -22.58
C GLY A 276 16.90 9.15 -22.63
N GLU A 277 17.92 9.55 -21.85
CA GLU A 277 19.17 8.81 -21.75
C GLU A 277 19.04 7.65 -20.76
N LEU A 278 19.24 6.44 -21.24
CA LEU A 278 19.36 5.24 -20.42
C LEU A 278 20.85 4.85 -20.26
N GLU A 279 21.12 3.92 -19.37
CA GLU A 279 22.47 3.38 -19.19
C GLU A 279 23.01 2.77 -20.49
N ALA A 280 24.34 2.81 -20.67
CA ALA A 280 24.99 2.18 -21.81
C ALA A 280 24.76 0.67 -21.82
N GLY A 281 24.49 0.08 -23.01
CA GLY A 281 24.23 -1.35 -23.17
C GLY A 281 22.73 -1.75 -23.12
N MET A 282 21.82 -0.79 -22.98
CA MET A 282 20.37 -1.01 -23.05
C MET A 282 19.81 -1.07 -24.49
N GLU A 283 20.65 -0.88 -25.47
CA GLU A 283 20.28 -0.83 -26.91
C GLU A 283 19.81 -2.20 -27.39
N ASN A 284 18.72 -2.23 -28.16
CA ASN A 284 18.08 -3.45 -28.70
C ASN A 284 17.61 -4.46 -27.64
N ARG A 285 17.63 -4.07 -26.37
CA ARG A 285 17.15 -4.92 -25.27
C ARG A 285 15.63 -4.94 -25.23
N GLU A 286 15.07 -6.09 -24.92
CA GLU A 286 13.65 -6.22 -24.57
C GLU A 286 13.45 -5.79 -23.12
N VAL A 287 12.53 -4.87 -22.90
CA VAL A 287 12.14 -4.37 -21.58
C VAL A 287 10.63 -4.32 -21.46
N ILE A 288 10.14 -4.22 -20.24
CA ILE A 288 8.72 -4.02 -19.96
C ILE A 288 8.49 -2.53 -19.70
N LEU A 289 7.64 -1.92 -20.52
CA LEU A 289 7.16 -0.57 -20.31
C LEU A 289 5.94 -0.63 -19.37
N GLY A 290 6.02 0.05 -18.24
CA GLY A 290 4.95 0.21 -17.26
C GLY A 290 4.28 1.57 -17.36
N ILE A 291 2.94 1.60 -17.42
CA ILE A 291 2.16 2.84 -17.36
C ILE A 291 0.83 2.62 -16.66
N ARG A 292 0.44 3.55 -15.79
CA ARG A 292 -0.82 3.48 -15.07
C ARG A 292 -2.00 3.77 -16.01
N PRO A 293 -3.17 3.10 -15.83
CA PRO A 293 -4.36 3.31 -16.67
C PRO A 293 -4.81 4.76 -16.77
N GLU A 294 -4.74 5.52 -15.68
CA GLU A 294 -5.12 6.94 -15.60
C GLU A 294 -4.08 7.89 -16.21
N GLN A 295 -2.90 7.40 -16.57
CA GLN A 295 -1.84 8.19 -17.21
C GLN A 295 -1.87 8.09 -18.74
N ILE A 296 -2.72 7.22 -19.28
CA ILE A 296 -2.98 7.12 -20.71
C ILE A 296 -4.15 8.07 -21.03
N GLN A 297 -3.88 9.08 -21.86
CA GLN A 297 -4.82 10.13 -22.20
C GLN A 297 -5.36 9.97 -23.62
N LEU A 298 -6.50 10.57 -23.91
CA LEU A 298 -6.97 10.74 -25.28
C LEU A 298 -6.13 11.82 -25.98
N ALA A 299 -5.72 11.56 -27.23
CA ALA A 299 -5.08 12.56 -28.04
C ALA A 299 -6.11 13.62 -28.44
N THR A 300 -5.83 14.88 -28.12
CA THR A 300 -6.62 16.04 -28.54
C THR A 300 -5.94 16.73 -29.72
N THR A 301 -6.71 17.46 -30.54
CA THR A 301 -6.20 18.21 -31.70
C THR A 301 -5.18 19.28 -31.32
N ASP A 302 -5.18 19.74 -30.07
CA ASP A 302 -4.30 20.83 -29.60
C ASP A 302 -2.88 20.41 -29.21
N GLY A 303 -2.52 19.14 -29.39
CA GLY A 303 -1.22 18.59 -29.01
C GLY A 303 -0.55 17.79 -30.13
N ALA A 304 -0.47 18.31 -31.33
CA ALA A 304 0.02 17.61 -32.52
C ALA A 304 1.44 16.99 -32.42
N ASP A 305 2.28 17.48 -31.50
CA ASP A 305 3.68 17.03 -31.37
C ASP A 305 3.88 15.91 -30.31
N ALA A 306 2.83 15.50 -29.60
CA ALA A 306 2.99 14.46 -28.58
C ALA A 306 2.81 13.04 -29.16
N PRO A 307 3.64 12.06 -28.71
CA PRO A 307 3.55 10.69 -29.19
C PRO A 307 2.15 10.10 -28.97
N SER A 308 1.48 9.71 -30.04
CA SER A 308 0.14 9.12 -30.01
C SER A 308 0.04 7.90 -30.89
N ILE A 309 -0.87 6.99 -30.55
CA ILE A 309 -1.15 5.76 -31.31
C ILE A 309 -2.65 5.54 -31.39
N CYS A 310 -3.14 5.15 -32.55
CA CYS A 310 -4.52 4.71 -32.71
C CYS A 310 -4.62 3.21 -32.42
N ALA A 311 -5.57 2.83 -31.58
CA ALA A 311 -5.87 1.45 -31.25
C ALA A 311 -7.39 1.19 -31.30
N GLU A 312 -7.80 -0.03 -31.63
CA GLU A 312 -9.19 -0.45 -31.60
C GLU A 312 -9.64 -0.74 -30.18
N VAL A 313 -10.83 -0.30 -29.82
CA VAL A 313 -11.47 -0.57 -28.55
C VAL A 313 -12.03 -1.98 -28.56
N GLU A 314 -11.42 -2.87 -27.76
CA GLU A 314 -11.88 -4.25 -27.63
C GLU A 314 -13.03 -4.42 -26.62
N VAL A 315 -12.95 -3.72 -25.49
CA VAL A 315 -13.93 -3.81 -24.40
C VAL A 315 -14.05 -2.45 -23.68
N THR A 316 -15.25 -2.15 -23.20
CA THR A 316 -15.52 -1.03 -22.29
C THR A 316 -16.23 -1.54 -21.05
N GLU A 317 -15.77 -1.14 -19.86
CA GLU A 317 -16.35 -1.51 -18.56
C GLU A 317 -16.69 -0.23 -17.76
N PRO A 318 -17.96 0.24 -17.78
CA PRO A 318 -18.39 1.36 -16.94
C PRO A 318 -18.34 0.96 -15.45
N THR A 319 -17.61 1.74 -14.64
CA THR A 319 -17.50 1.51 -13.18
C THR A 319 -18.35 2.49 -12.36
N GLY A 320 -19.05 3.38 -13.04
CA GLY A 320 -19.80 4.49 -12.45
C GLY A 320 -19.02 5.80 -12.52
N PRO A 321 -18.01 6.05 -11.69
CA PRO A 321 -17.20 7.28 -11.76
C PRO A 321 -16.26 7.33 -12.98
N ASP A 322 -15.86 6.18 -13.49
CA ASP A 322 -14.94 6.02 -14.62
C ASP A 322 -15.47 4.99 -15.61
N THR A 323 -14.88 4.95 -16.81
CA THR A 323 -14.99 3.83 -17.76
C THR A 323 -13.60 3.26 -18.01
N LEU A 324 -13.44 1.95 -17.80
CA LEU A 324 -12.23 1.24 -18.19
C LEU A 324 -12.36 0.84 -19.66
N VAL A 325 -11.37 1.21 -20.44
CA VAL A 325 -11.32 0.94 -21.88
C VAL A 325 -10.11 0.06 -22.16
N PHE A 326 -10.34 -1.05 -22.83
CA PHE A 326 -9.30 -1.99 -23.17
C PHE A 326 -8.98 -1.97 -24.66
N VAL A 327 -7.70 -1.85 -24.97
CA VAL A 327 -7.15 -1.87 -26.33
C VAL A 327 -5.98 -2.85 -26.40
N ASN A 328 -5.51 -3.17 -27.60
CA ASN A 328 -4.34 -4.02 -27.81
C ASN A 328 -3.15 -3.21 -28.34
N LEU A 329 -2.02 -3.25 -27.62
CA LEU A 329 -0.74 -2.67 -28.02
C LEU A 329 0.36 -3.70 -27.84
N ASN A 330 1.21 -3.90 -28.86
CA ASN A 330 2.27 -4.92 -28.86
C ASN A 330 1.78 -6.31 -28.45
N GLN A 331 0.60 -6.71 -28.94
CA GLN A 331 -0.07 -7.98 -28.59
C GLN A 331 -0.40 -8.12 -27.09
N THR A 332 -0.47 -7.00 -26.38
CA THR A 332 -0.78 -6.95 -24.96
C THR A 332 -2.04 -6.13 -24.72
N LYS A 333 -2.93 -6.67 -23.89
CA LYS A 333 -4.14 -5.94 -23.46
C LYS A 333 -3.77 -4.79 -22.56
N VAL A 334 -4.12 -3.57 -22.94
CA VAL A 334 -3.82 -2.32 -22.23
C VAL A 334 -5.12 -1.69 -21.76
N CYS A 335 -5.20 -1.37 -20.48
CA CYS A 335 -6.32 -0.71 -19.85
C CYS A 335 -6.09 0.79 -19.78
N CYS A 336 -7.05 1.59 -20.24
CA CYS A 336 -7.11 3.03 -20.08
C CYS A 336 -8.27 3.38 -19.14
N ARG A 337 -8.09 4.38 -18.27
CA ARG A 337 -9.18 4.89 -17.41
C ARG A 337 -9.61 6.24 -17.95
N LEU A 338 -10.85 6.32 -18.41
CA LEU A 338 -11.43 7.53 -19.01
C LEU A 338 -12.62 8.01 -18.19
N ALA A 339 -12.96 9.30 -18.35
CA ALA A 339 -14.19 9.85 -17.80
C ALA A 339 -15.41 9.20 -18.48
N PRO A 340 -16.54 9.00 -17.78
CA PRO A 340 -17.70 8.28 -18.31
C PRO A 340 -18.29 8.90 -19.61
N ASP A 341 -18.23 10.20 -19.73
CA ASP A 341 -18.69 10.97 -20.90
C ASP A 341 -17.76 10.84 -22.12
N MET A 342 -16.54 10.34 -21.92
CA MET A 342 -15.56 10.08 -22.98
C MET A 342 -15.50 8.60 -23.40
N ALA A 343 -16.42 7.77 -22.92
CA ALA A 343 -16.42 6.33 -23.19
C ALA A 343 -16.65 6.05 -24.70
N PRO A 344 -15.68 5.43 -25.40
CA PRO A 344 -15.82 5.10 -26.81
C PRO A 344 -16.70 3.85 -27.01
N GLN A 345 -17.20 3.68 -28.22
CA GLN A 345 -17.89 2.43 -28.60
C GLN A 345 -16.88 1.31 -28.89
N VAL A 346 -17.23 0.07 -28.56
CA VAL A 346 -16.45 -1.12 -28.91
C VAL A 346 -16.33 -1.20 -30.44
N GLY A 347 -15.14 -1.52 -30.94
CA GLY A 347 -14.81 -1.55 -32.36
C GLY A 347 -14.45 -0.18 -32.96
N SER A 348 -14.60 0.91 -32.20
CA SER A 348 -14.15 2.23 -32.68
C SER A 348 -12.63 2.39 -32.52
N SER A 349 -12.04 3.28 -33.32
CA SER A 349 -10.64 3.67 -33.21
C SER A 349 -10.47 4.76 -32.16
N LEU A 350 -9.54 4.57 -31.25
CA LEU A 350 -9.21 5.49 -30.18
C LEU A 350 -7.75 5.97 -30.30
N ALA A 351 -7.55 7.27 -30.38
CA ALA A 351 -6.21 7.86 -30.38
C ALA A 351 -5.74 8.07 -28.95
N LEU A 352 -4.69 7.34 -28.57
CA LEU A 352 -4.11 7.34 -27.22
C LEU A 352 -2.79 8.11 -27.21
N ARG A 353 -2.61 8.93 -26.19
CA ARG A 353 -1.40 9.72 -25.94
C ARG A 353 -0.69 9.22 -24.70
N PHE A 354 0.63 9.08 -24.80
CA PHE A 354 1.50 8.68 -23.69
C PHE A 354 2.40 9.85 -23.29
N GLU A 355 2.41 10.15 -21.99
CA GLU A 355 3.36 11.13 -21.46
C GLU A 355 4.68 10.43 -21.09
N PRO A 356 5.82 10.70 -21.78
CA PRO A 356 7.07 9.99 -21.56
C PRO A 356 7.59 10.05 -20.12
N SER A 357 7.32 11.14 -19.41
CA SER A 357 7.71 11.34 -18.01
C SER A 357 6.99 10.41 -17.02
N ARG A 358 5.86 9.82 -17.44
CA ARG A 358 5.04 8.91 -16.64
C ARG A 358 5.32 7.42 -16.91
N VAL A 359 6.10 7.16 -17.94
CA VAL A 359 6.46 5.79 -18.32
C VAL A 359 7.57 5.27 -17.41
N LEU A 360 7.40 4.05 -16.93
CA LEU A 360 8.38 3.32 -16.15
C LEU A 360 8.94 2.17 -16.98
N LEU A 361 10.20 1.81 -16.75
CA LEU A 361 10.84 0.70 -17.43
C LEU A 361 11.26 -0.36 -16.42
N PHE A 362 11.04 -1.61 -16.79
CA PHE A 362 11.44 -2.77 -15.97
C PHE A 362 12.25 -3.74 -16.84
N ASP A 363 13.20 -4.38 -16.21
CA ASP A 363 13.95 -5.46 -16.82
C ASP A 363 13.01 -6.65 -17.08
N ALA A 364 13.03 -7.18 -18.31
CA ALA A 364 12.14 -8.27 -18.69
C ALA A 364 12.46 -9.61 -18.00
N GLN A 365 13.69 -9.81 -17.50
CA GLN A 365 14.13 -11.05 -16.87
C GLN A 365 14.02 -10.99 -15.35
N SER A 366 14.58 -9.95 -14.73
CA SER A 366 14.56 -9.80 -13.26
C SER A 366 13.28 -9.18 -12.73
N GLY A 367 12.56 -8.42 -13.56
CA GLY A 367 11.41 -7.63 -13.14
C GLY A 367 11.77 -6.36 -12.38
N GLU A 368 13.04 -6.08 -12.17
CA GLU A 368 13.51 -4.91 -11.44
C GLU A 368 13.33 -3.61 -12.22
N ARG A 369 13.14 -2.53 -11.50
CA ARG A 369 12.99 -1.18 -12.06
C ARG A 369 14.28 -0.72 -12.73
N LEU A 370 14.21 -0.31 -13.99
CA LEU A 370 15.30 0.32 -14.70
C LEU A 370 15.21 1.83 -14.51
N LEU A 371 16.23 2.42 -13.89
CA LEU A 371 16.29 3.86 -13.67
C LEU A 371 16.82 4.56 -14.93
N ALA A 372 16.05 5.50 -15.50
CA ALA A 372 16.60 6.46 -16.42
C ALA A 372 17.60 7.36 -15.68
N LYS A 373 18.75 7.70 -16.30
CA LYS A 373 19.63 8.73 -15.74
C LYS A 373 18.81 10.00 -15.55
N LYS A 374 18.64 10.45 -14.32
CA LYS A 374 17.99 11.75 -14.04
C LYS A 374 18.72 12.78 -14.88
N ARG A 375 18.02 13.46 -15.81
CA ARG A 375 18.48 14.74 -16.31
C ARG A 375 18.80 15.55 -15.06
N GLN A 376 20.06 15.95 -14.88
CA GLN A 376 20.40 17.02 -13.95
C GLN A 376 19.59 18.23 -14.42
N ALA A 377 18.39 18.38 -13.84
CA ALA A 377 17.68 19.64 -13.93
C ALA A 377 18.64 20.66 -13.35
N THR A 378 18.97 21.63 -14.16
CA THR A 378 19.78 22.80 -13.85
C THR A 378 19.22 23.52 -12.62
N ASP A 379 19.51 22.99 -11.43
CA ASP A 379 19.29 23.64 -10.15
C ASP A 379 20.30 24.79 -9.89
N ASN A 380 20.90 25.31 -10.95
CA ASN A 380 21.82 26.46 -10.88
C ASN A 380 21.15 27.83 -10.94
N LYS A 381 19.81 27.93 -10.91
CA LYS A 381 19.14 29.25 -10.92
C LYS A 381 18.59 29.73 -9.56
N VAL A 382 18.54 28.87 -8.56
CA VAL A 382 18.01 29.27 -7.21
C VAL A 382 19.12 29.57 -6.20
N ALA A 383 20.35 29.13 -6.46
CA ALA A 383 21.48 29.41 -5.58
C ALA A 383 22.10 30.82 -5.78
N GLN A 384 21.81 31.51 -6.88
CA GLN A 384 22.30 32.87 -7.14
C GLN A 384 21.39 34.01 -6.66
N LEU A 385 20.15 33.71 -6.26
CA LEU A 385 19.21 34.74 -5.73
C LEU A 385 19.20 34.84 -4.20
N LYS A 386 20.07 34.11 -3.49
CA LYS A 386 20.27 34.25 -2.03
C LYS A 386 21.63 34.81 -1.64
N ARG A 387 22.38 35.43 -2.57
CA ARG A 387 23.60 36.17 -2.32
C ARG A 387 23.58 37.50 -3.09
N GLY A 388 22.54 38.26 -2.89
CA GLY A 388 22.39 39.63 -3.31
C GLY A 388 21.67 40.38 -2.19
#